data_db224006314036855af1a4474746b526
#
_entry.id   db224006314036855af1a4474746b526
#
_cell.length_a   1.000
_cell.length_b   1.000
_cell.length_c   1.000
_cell.angle_alpha   90.00
_cell.angle_beta   90.00
_cell.angle_gamma   90.00
#
_symmetry.space_group_name_H-M   'P 1'
#
loop_
_entity.id
_entity.type
_entity.pdbx_description
1 polymer ?
#
loop_
_entity_poly.entity_id
_entity_poly.type
_entity_poly.pdbx_seq_one_letter_code
_entity_poly.pdbx_strand_id
1 'polypeptide(L)'
;CQIYLGKLLHLELNNYLDISTLERIASGSIGQVYSCGLINSEHGYNSVIIKVKHPNVDNEVDEFSKIVSWFTYFQSKQYFRKRFNLYFDFQEFMDNIYHQIDFNIEASNGKKFREFYKDSPSVYIPEIINSSKSILIAEFVNKGEIDSLNEFQKSFAILNLSGFMFDSLLTTNFVHGDLHCKNWAMMKNNDESSNDKIKYNLVIFDYGICYSSESMNFSIKTFEALQHARIYEIVQL
;
A
#
# COMPACT_ATOMS: atom_id res chain seq x y z
N CYS A 1 -11.74 -11.11 -17.88
CA CYS A 1 -10.53 -11.05 -17.02
C CYS A 1 -9.65 -12.29 -17.16
N GLN A 2 -10.17 -13.54 -17.08
CA GLN A 2 -9.33 -14.76 -17.23
C GLN A 2 -8.59 -14.81 -18.57
N ILE A 3 -9.21 -14.40 -19.68
CA ILE A 3 -8.58 -14.35 -21.01
C ILE A 3 -7.48 -13.28 -21.07
N TYR A 4 -7.68 -12.15 -20.38
CA TYR A 4 -6.68 -11.08 -20.29
C TYR A 4 -5.51 -11.50 -19.39
N LEU A 5 -5.80 -12.12 -18.26
CA LEU A 5 -4.82 -12.75 -17.38
C LEU A 5 -3.99 -13.79 -18.15
N GLY A 6 -4.64 -14.67 -18.93
CA GLY A 6 -3.97 -15.66 -19.75
C GLY A 6 -3.00 -15.05 -20.76
N LYS A 7 -3.35 -13.93 -21.39
CA LYS A 7 -2.46 -13.22 -22.32
C LYS A 7 -1.29 -12.52 -21.62
N LEU A 8 -1.49 -12.00 -20.41
CA LEU A 8 -0.45 -11.35 -19.62
C LEU A 8 0.47 -12.36 -18.93
N LEU A 9 -0.06 -13.54 -18.55
CA LEU A 9 0.69 -14.62 -17.92
C LEU A 9 1.41 -15.53 -18.93
N HIS A 10 1.25 -15.31 -20.24
CA HIS A 10 1.91 -16.12 -21.28
C HIS A 10 3.44 -16.05 -21.29
N LEU A 11 4.02 -15.17 -20.48
CA LEU A 11 5.46 -15.02 -20.33
C LEU A 11 5.93 -15.77 -19.08
N GLU A 12 6.33 -17.03 -19.19
CA GLU A 12 7.12 -17.85 -18.23
C GLU A 12 6.45 -18.19 -16.88
N LEU A 13 5.37 -17.53 -16.46
CA LEU A 13 4.74 -17.74 -15.16
C LEU A 13 3.89 -19.01 -15.07
N ASN A 14 3.47 -19.58 -16.21
CA ASN A 14 2.68 -20.83 -16.25
C ASN A 14 3.42 -22.05 -15.66
N ASN A 15 4.75 -21.98 -15.54
CA ASN A 15 5.56 -23.04 -14.96
C ASN A 15 5.60 -22.99 -13.42
N TYR A 16 5.19 -21.87 -12.83
CA TYR A 16 5.24 -21.65 -11.39
C TYR A 16 3.87 -21.56 -10.73
N LEU A 17 2.84 -21.18 -11.49
CA LEU A 17 1.48 -20.94 -10.99
C LEU A 17 0.57 -22.13 -11.31
N ASP A 18 -0.11 -22.64 -10.30
CA ASP A 18 -1.21 -23.59 -10.48
C ASP A 18 -2.50 -22.85 -10.82
N ILE A 19 -2.71 -22.62 -12.12
CA ILE A 19 -3.87 -21.89 -12.64
C ILE A 19 -5.21 -22.55 -12.27
N SER A 20 -5.22 -23.83 -11.93
CA SER A 20 -6.44 -24.53 -11.50
C SER A 20 -6.96 -24.02 -10.16
N THR A 21 -6.08 -23.42 -9.34
CA THR A 21 -6.38 -22.85 -8.03
C THR A 21 -6.68 -21.36 -8.08
N LEU A 22 -6.71 -20.73 -9.26
CA LEU A 22 -6.92 -19.30 -9.41
C LEU A 22 -8.31 -18.88 -8.94
N GLU A 23 -8.36 -18.11 -7.87
CA GLU A 23 -9.58 -17.61 -7.27
C GLU A 23 -9.55 -16.08 -7.14
N ARG A 24 -10.67 -15.41 -7.48
CA ARG A 24 -10.79 -13.97 -7.28
C ARG A 24 -11.17 -13.67 -5.84
N ILE A 25 -10.29 -12.96 -5.12
CA ILE A 25 -10.48 -12.62 -3.70
C ILE A 25 -10.98 -11.19 -3.48
N ALA A 26 -10.68 -10.25 -4.41
CA ALA A 26 -11.14 -8.87 -4.28
C ALA A 26 -11.28 -8.19 -5.65
N SER A 27 -12.05 -7.10 -5.67
CA SER A 27 -12.17 -6.20 -6.82
C SER A 27 -12.23 -4.75 -6.32
N GLY A 28 -11.38 -3.90 -6.87
CA GLY A 28 -11.32 -2.46 -6.61
C GLY A 28 -11.60 -1.64 -7.87
N SER A 29 -11.48 -0.32 -7.76
CA SER A 29 -11.65 0.62 -8.88
C SER A 29 -10.54 0.47 -9.94
N ILE A 30 -9.31 0.22 -9.51
CA ILE A 30 -8.14 0.14 -10.40
C ILE A 30 -7.97 -1.26 -11.00
N GLY A 31 -8.31 -2.32 -10.24
CA GLY A 31 -8.04 -3.68 -10.67
C GLY A 31 -8.71 -4.75 -9.82
N GLN A 32 -8.37 -5.98 -10.11
CA GLN A 32 -8.84 -7.18 -9.42
C GLN A 32 -7.67 -7.90 -8.77
N VAL A 33 -7.93 -8.56 -7.64
CA VAL A 33 -6.97 -9.34 -6.89
C VAL A 33 -7.41 -10.80 -6.90
N TYR A 34 -6.48 -11.67 -7.26
CA TYR A 34 -6.66 -13.12 -7.29
C TYR A 34 -5.67 -13.77 -6.33
N SER A 35 -6.03 -14.92 -5.77
CA SER A 35 -5.10 -15.88 -5.18
C SER A 35 -4.80 -16.98 -6.18
N CYS A 36 -3.59 -17.52 -6.12
CA CYS A 36 -3.17 -18.63 -6.96
C CYS A 36 -2.14 -19.48 -6.20
N GLY A 37 -2.27 -20.80 -6.29
CA GLY A 37 -1.28 -21.73 -5.76
C GLY A 37 0.00 -21.72 -6.59
N LEU A 38 1.11 -22.13 -5.96
CA LEU A 38 2.38 -22.37 -6.62
C LEU A 38 2.57 -23.87 -6.90
N ILE A 39 3.08 -24.22 -8.07
CA ILE A 39 3.40 -25.62 -8.43
C ILE A 39 4.60 -26.11 -7.61
N ASN A 40 5.61 -25.25 -7.39
CA ASN A 40 6.79 -25.53 -6.60
C ASN A 40 7.00 -24.42 -5.58
N SER A 41 7.08 -24.77 -4.30
CA SER A 41 7.27 -23.81 -3.20
C SER A 41 8.77 -23.56 -2.89
N GLU A 42 9.54 -23.05 -3.86
CA GLU A 42 10.95 -22.71 -3.63
C GLU A 42 11.12 -21.50 -2.69
N HIS A 43 10.07 -20.70 -2.51
CA HIS A 43 10.10 -19.45 -1.72
C HIS A 43 9.59 -19.59 -0.28
N GLY A 44 9.22 -20.79 0.16
CA GLY A 44 8.73 -21.00 1.54
C GLY A 44 7.25 -20.67 1.77
N TYR A 45 6.50 -20.25 0.73
CA TYR A 45 5.05 -20.07 0.72
C TYR A 45 4.40 -20.85 -0.43
N ASN A 46 3.15 -21.28 -0.24
CA ASN A 46 2.44 -22.17 -1.18
C ASN A 46 1.50 -21.45 -2.15
N SER A 47 1.28 -20.15 -1.95
CA SER A 47 0.35 -19.36 -2.76
C SER A 47 0.76 -17.91 -2.85
N VAL A 48 0.27 -17.25 -3.88
CA VAL A 48 0.54 -15.84 -4.20
C VAL A 48 -0.75 -15.07 -4.41
N ILE A 49 -0.68 -13.75 -4.24
CA ILE A 49 -1.68 -12.82 -4.78
C ILE A 49 -1.23 -12.31 -6.14
N ILE A 50 -2.20 -12.09 -7.01
CA ILE A 50 -2.00 -11.49 -8.33
C ILE A 50 -2.97 -10.32 -8.44
N LYS A 51 -2.46 -9.09 -8.39
CA LYS A 51 -3.24 -7.88 -8.72
C LYS A 51 -3.17 -7.67 -10.23
N VAL A 52 -4.31 -7.44 -10.86
CA VAL A 52 -4.41 -7.20 -12.31
C VAL A 52 -5.21 -5.93 -12.54
N LYS A 53 -4.61 -4.97 -13.23
CA LYS A 53 -5.27 -3.71 -13.59
C LYS A 53 -6.41 -3.94 -14.57
N HIS A 54 -7.50 -3.18 -14.43
CA HIS A 54 -8.58 -3.19 -15.42
C HIS A 54 -8.08 -2.65 -16.77
N PRO A 55 -8.53 -3.20 -17.90
CA PRO A 55 -7.96 -2.92 -19.22
C PRO A 55 -8.10 -1.45 -19.68
N ASN A 56 -9.07 -0.71 -19.17
CA ASN A 56 -9.35 0.66 -19.62
C ASN A 56 -8.90 1.75 -18.65
N VAL A 57 -8.34 1.41 -17.49
CA VAL A 57 -7.98 2.37 -16.44
C VAL A 57 -7.02 3.45 -16.95
N ASP A 58 -6.02 3.09 -17.73
CA ASP A 58 -5.06 4.06 -18.28
C ASP A 58 -5.77 5.12 -19.14
N ASN A 59 -6.69 4.69 -20.01
CA ASN A 59 -7.47 5.61 -20.87
C ASN A 59 -8.43 6.50 -20.05
N GLU A 60 -9.09 5.92 -19.04
CA GLU A 60 -10.01 6.66 -18.17
C GLU A 60 -9.26 7.75 -17.38
N VAL A 61 -8.06 7.44 -16.87
CA VAL A 61 -7.20 8.40 -16.17
C VAL A 61 -6.69 9.47 -17.14
N ASP A 62 -6.31 9.11 -18.37
CA ASP A 62 -5.87 10.06 -19.39
C ASP A 62 -7.02 11.00 -19.82
N GLU A 63 -8.24 10.51 -19.94
CA GLU A 63 -9.41 11.36 -20.20
C GLU A 63 -9.70 12.29 -19.02
N PHE A 64 -9.63 11.76 -17.79
CA PHE A 64 -9.81 12.57 -16.59
C PHE A 64 -8.73 13.64 -16.46
N SER A 65 -7.47 13.37 -16.80
CA SER A 65 -6.38 14.33 -16.77
C SER A 65 -6.62 15.53 -17.69
N LYS A 66 -7.27 15.34 -18.85
CA LYS A 66 -7.66 16.43 -19.76
C LYS A 66 -8.67 17.38 -19.10
N ILE A 67 -9.64 16.80 -18.36
CA ILE A 67 -10.62 17.58 -17.60
C ILE A 67 -9.92 18.38 -16.50
N VAL A 68 -9.04 17.74 -15.75
CA VAL A 68 -8.27 18.37 -14.67
C VAL A 68 -7.38 19.49 -15.22
N SER A 69 -6.72 19.29 -16.36
CA SER A 69 -5.90 20.31 -17.03
C SER A 69 -6.71 21.55 -17.39
N TRP A 70 -7.95 21.36 -17.80
CA TRP A 70 -8.87 22.47 -18.07
C TRP A 70 -9.19 23.26 -16.78
N PHE A 71 -9.46 22.59 -15.67
CA PHE A 71 -9.63 23.23 -14.36
C PHE A 71 -8.38 23.97 -13.89
N THR A 72 -7.20 23.39 -14.05
CA THR A 72 -5.91 24.00 -13.71
C THR A 72 -5.70 25.30 -14.49
N TYR A 73 -6.06 25.31 -15.77
CA TYR A 73 -6.00 26.51 -16.59
C TYR A 73 -6.90 27.63 -16.03
N PHE A 74 -8.15 27.31 -15.59
CA PHE A 74 -9.03 28.30 -14.98
C PHE A 74 -8.54 28.77 -13.62
N GLN A 75 -8.01 27.86 -12.79
CA GLN A 75 -7.45 28.17 -11.48
C GLN A 75 -6.26 29.12 -11.60
N SER A 76 -5.46 29.07 -12.69
CA SER A 76 -4.35 29.97 -12.93
C SER A 76 -4.79 31.44 -13.14
N LYS A 77 -6.06 31.69 -13.48
CA LYS A 77 -6.59 33.05 -13.65
C LYS A 77 -6.80 33.71 -12.29
N GLN A 78 -6.21 34.87 -12.09
CA GLN A 78 -6.19 35.65 -10.85
C GLN A 78 -7.59 35.90 -10.27
N TYR A 79 -8.63 36.04 -11.13
CA TYR A 79 -10.01 36.22 -10.73
C TYR A 79 -10.58 34.99 -10.01
N PHE A 80 -10.30 33.78 -10.50
CA PHE A 80 -10.76 32.54 -9.89
C PHE A 80 -10.09 32.28 -8.54
N ARG A 81 -8.77 32.48 -8.43
CA ARG A 81 -8.04 32.33 -7.15
C ARG A 81 -8.60 33.22 -6.06
N LYS A 82 -8.90 34.50 -6.38
CA LYS A 82 -9.46 35.45 -5.41
C LYS A 82 -10.90 35.10 -4.99
N ARG A 83 -11.70 34.52 -5.89
CA ARG A 83 -13.14 34.27 -5.66
C ARG A 83 -13.42 32.97 -4.90
N PHE A 84 -12.64 31.90 -5.15
CA PHE A 84 -12.92 30.57 -4.64
C PHE A 84 -11.92 30.08 -3.60
N ASN A 85 -10.81 30.80 -3.35
CA ASN A 85 -9.80 30.43 -2.35
C ASN A 85 -9.37 28.94 -2.40
N LEU A 86 -9.33 28.38 -3.62
CA LEU A 86 -9.00 26.99 -3.87
C LEU A 86 -7.48 26.79 -3.81
N TYR A 87 -6.97 26.22 -2.73
CA TYR A 87 -5.58 25.81 -2.54
C TYR A 87 -5.39 24.32 -2.88
N PHE A 88 -6.00 23.86 -3.95
CA PHE A 88 -5.87 22.47 -4.38
C PHE A 88 -4.84 22.36 -5.51
N ASP A 89 -3.80 21.56 -5.29
CA ASP A 89 -2.81 21.26 -6.34
C ASP A 89 -3.32 20.10 -7.20
N PHE A 90 -3.89 20.46 -8.35
CA PHE A 90 -4.41 19.48 -9.29
C PHE A 90 -3.29 18.65 -9.94
N GLN A 91 -2.06 19.19 -10.04
CA GLN A 91 -0.95 18.45 -10.62
C GLN A 91 -0.52 17.33 -9.66
N GLU A 92 -0.28 17.66 -8.39
CA GLU A 92 0.05 16.68 -7.36
C GLU A 92 -1.03 15.60 -7.25
N PHE A 93 -2.30 16.01 -7.34
CA PHE A 93 -3.43 15.06 -7.33
C PHE A 93 -3.37 14.09 -8.52
N MET A 94 -3.11 14.59 -9.74
CA MET A 94 -2.99 13.72 -10.91
C MET A 94 -1.76 12.83 -10.85
N ASP A 95 -0.64 13.33 -10.36
CA ASP A 95 0.58 12.54 -10.17
C ASP A 95 0.33 11.38 -9.20
N ASN A 96 -0.40 11.62 -8.12
CA ASN A 96 -0.81 10.57 -7.18
C ASN A 96 -1.72 9.52 -7.84
N ILE A 97 -2.63 9.91 -8.73
CA ILE A 97 -3.47 8.95 -9.49
C ILE A 97 -2.59 8.12 -10.44
N TYR A 98 -1.68 8.75 -11.19
CA TYR A 98 -0.77 8.04 -12.08
C TYR A 98 0.13 7.07 -11.33
N HIS A 99 0.58 7.42 -10.12
CA HIS A 99 1.34 6.53 -9.25
C HIS A 99 0.53 5.30 -8.83
N GLN A 100 -0.74 5.47 -8.49
CA GLN A 100 -1.61 4.36 -8.07
C GLN A 100 -1.93 3.36 -9.18
N ILE A 101 -1.94 3.79 -10.45
CA ILE A 101 -2.22 2.91 -11.59
C ILE A 101 -0.97 2.24 -12.17
N ASP A 102 0.22 2.51 -11.64
CA ASP A 102 1.47 1.84 -12.02
C ASP A 102 1.94 0.89 -10.91
N PHE A 103 1.69 -0.40 -11.07
CA PHE A 103 2.06 -1.39 -10.06
C PHE A 103 3.57 -1.57 -9.88
N ASN A 104 4.42 -1.05 -10.78
CA ASN A 104 5.85 -1.00 -10.51
C ASN A 104 6.18 -0.03 -9.36
N ILE A 105 5.42 1.05 -9.23
CA ILE A 105 5.58 2.01 -8.12
C ILE A 105 5.15 1.34 -6.81
N GLU A 106 4.00 0.68 -6.79
CA GLU A 106 3.56 -0.11 -5.63
C GLU A 106 4.61 -1.16 -5.25
N ALA A 107 5.15 -1.88 -6.22
CA ALA A 107 6.20 -2.87 -5.99
C ALA A 107 7.49 -2.26 -5.41
N SER A 108 7.91 -1.11 -5.93
CA SER A 108 9.09 -0.38 -5.42
C SER A 108 8.89 0.06 -3.97
N ASN A 109 7.71 0.58 -3.65
CA ASN A 109 7.34 1.01 -2.31
C ASN A 109 7.29 -0.16 -1.33
N GLY A 110 6.67 -1.28 -1.72
CA GLY A 110 6.61 -2.50 -0.90
C GLY A 110 8.00 -3.06 -0.61
N LYS A 111 8.90 -3.08 -1.61
CA LYS A 111 10.30 -3.51 -1.42
C LYS A 111 11.05 -2.61 -0.44
N LYS A 112 10.81 -1.28 -0.47
CA LYS A 112 11.40 -0.34 0.51
C LYS A 112 10.91 -0.66 1.92
N PHE A 113 9.60 -0.83 2.13
CA PHE A 113 9.06 -1.21 3.43
C PHE A 113 9.62 -2.55 3.90
N ARG A 114 9.71 -3.55 3.01
CA ARG A 114 10.30 -4.84 3.36
C ARG A 114 11.75 -4.71 3.83
N GLU A 115 12.56 -3.88 3.19
CA GLU A 115 13.93 -3.62 3.62
C GLU A 115 14.00 -2.92 4.99
N PHE A 116 13.13 -1.93 5.23
CA PHE A 116 13.08 -1.23 6.52
C PHE A 116 12.64 -2.14 7.67
N TYR A 117 11.72 -3.07 7.41
CA TYR A 117 11.10 -3.91 8.45
C TYR A 117 11.55 -5.38 8.40
N LYS A 118 12.60 -5.73 7.64
CA LYS A 118 13.09 -7.13 7.51
C LYS A 118 13.44 -7.80 8.84
N ASP A 119 13.98 -7.02 9.78
CA ASP A 119 14.40 -7.49 11.09
C ASP A 119 13.37 -7.15 12.20
N SER A 120 12.18 -6.68 11.82
CA SER A 120 11.14 -6.31 12.78
C SER A 120 10.49 -7.55 13.39
N PRO A 121 10.41 -7.66 14.73
CA PRO A 121 9.74 -8.78 15.39
C PRO A 121 8.21 -8.69 15.38
N SER A 122 7.65 -7.56 14.98
CA SER A 122 6.21 -7.25 15.10
C SER A 122 5.54 -6.83 13.80
N VAL A 123 6.31 -6.44 12.78
CA VAL A 123 5.79 -6.02 11.47
C VAL A 123 6.27 -6.99 10.40
N TYR A 124 5.34 -7.45 9.59
CA TYR A 124 5.62 -8.32 8.45
C TYR A 124 5.18 -7.65 7.15
N ILE A 125 6.07 -7.58 6.20
CA ILE A 125 5.82 -7.04 4.86
C ILE A 125 5.88 -8.19 3.86
N PRO A 126 4.78 -8.55 3.19
CA PRO A 126 4.76 -9.62 2.18
C PRO A 126 5.77 -9.39 1.07
N GLU A 127 6.37 -10.46 0.57
CA GLU A 127 7.34 -10.39 -0.51
C GLU A 127 6.68 -10.01 -1.83
N ILE A 128 7.30 -9.07 -2.56
CA ILE A 128 6.91 -8.77 -3.93
C ILE A 128 7.80 -9.54 -4.89
N ILE A 129 7.18 -10.51 -5.57
CA ILE A 129 7.86 -11.48 -6.42
C ILE A 129 8.14 -10.88 -7.79
N ASN A 130 7.10 -10.29 -8.40
CA ASN A 130 7.20 -9.72 -9.74
C ASN A 130 6.23 -8.55 -9.91
N SER A 131 6.55 -7.63 -10.81
CA SER A 131 5.68 -6.52 -11.16
C SER A 131 5.86 -6.07 -12.61
N SER A 132 4.80 -5.51 -13.13
CA SER A 132 4.77 -4.72 -14.36
C SER A 132 3.82 -3.55 -14.15
N LYS A 133 3.68 -2.66 -15.12
CA LYS A 133 2.71 -1.55 -15.04
C LYS A 133 1.26 -2.02 -14.75
N SER A 134 0.90 -3.25 -15.12
CA SER A 134 -0.48 -3.75 -15.07
C SER A 134 -0.69 -4.98 -14.21
N ILE A 135 0.37 -5.61 -13.71
CA ILE A 135 0.33 -6.81 -12.87
C ILE A 135 1.30 -6.64 -11.72
N LEU A 136 0.88 -7.07 -10.52
CA LEU A 136 1.72 -7.25 -9.36
C LEU A 136 1.51 -8.66 -8.82
N ILE A 137 2.59 -9.37 -8.55
CA ILE A 137 2.58 -10.68 -7.91
C ILE A 137 3.33 -10.57 -6.59
N ALA A 138 2.67 -10.96 -5.51
CA ALA A 138 3.23 -10.94 -4.18
C ALA A 138 2.83 -12.19 -3.39
N GLU A 139 3.53 -12.43 -2.31
CA GLU A 139 3.23 -13.47 -1.35
C GLU A 139 1.77 -13.36 -0.86
N PHE A 140 1.07 -14.50 -0.82
CA PHE A 140 -0.24 -14.57 -0.21
C PHE A 140 -0.11 -14.74 1.32
N VAL A 141 -0.59 -13.76 2.05
CA VAL A 141 -0.72 -13.86 3.51
C VAL A 141 -2.19 -14.01 3.85
N ASN A 142 -2.52 -15.08 4.55
CA ASN A 142 -3.89 -15.30 5.01
C ASN A 142 -4.26 -14.21 6.04
N LYS A 143 -5.20 -13.36 5.67
CA LYS A 143 -5.72 -12.32 6.56
C LYS A 143 -6.61 -13.00 7.60
N GLY A 144 -6.17 -13.04 8.87
CA GLY A 144 -7.11 -13.30 9.95
C GLY A 144 -8.22 -12.21 9.92
N GLU A 145 -9.45 -12.62 10.13
CA GLU A 145 -10.57 -11.68 10.20
C GLU A 145 -10.39 -10.78 11.44
N ILE A 146 -10.31 -9.47 11.22
CA ILE A 146 -10.20 -8.48 12.31
C ILE A 146 -11.41 -8.59 13.25
N ASP A 147 -12.57 -8.92 12.70
CA ASP A 147 -13.81 -9.09 13.46
C ASP A 147 -13.77 -10.32 14.40
N SER A 148 -12.94 -11.32 14.10
CA SER A 148 -12.73 -12.49 14.95
C SER A 148 -11.79 -12.22 16.14
N LEU A 149 -11.12 -11.07 16.17
CA LEU A 149 -10.22 -10.69 17.25
C LEU A 149 -11.01 -10.30 18.51
N ASN A 150 -10.55 -10.76 19.67
CA ASN A 150 -11.07 -10.27 20.95
C ASN A 150 -10.60 -8.83 21.25
N GLU A 151 -11.20 -8.18 22.24
CA GLU A 151 -10.90 -6.76 22.57
C GLU A 151 -9.42 -6.51 22.91
N PHE A 152 -8.75 -7.45 23.56
CA PHE A 152 -7.32 -7.35 23.85
C PHE A 152 -6.49 -7.40 22.56
N GLN A 153 -6.83 -8.30 21.64
CA GLN A 153 -6.15 -8.44 20.35
C GLN A 153 -6.39 -7.21 19.46
N LYS A 154 -7.58 -6.63 19.48
CA LYS A 154 -7.88 -5.37 18.78
C LYS A 154 -7.06 -4.22 19.34
N SER A 155 -6.98 -4.09 20.65
CA SER A 155 -6.16 -3.06 21.29
C SER A 155 -4.68 -3.23 20.97
N PHE A 156 -4.19 -4.47 20.96
CA PHE A 156 -2.83 -4.80 20.57
C PHE A 156 -2.56 -4.47 19.08
N ALA A 157 -3.52 -4.76 18.19
CA ALA A 157 -3.43 -4.42 16.77
C ALA A 157 -3.33 -2.90 16.56
N ILE A 158 -4.18 -2.12 17.24
CA ILE A 158 -4.16 -0.65 17.18
C ILE A 158 -2.82 -0.10 17.68
N LEU A 159 -2.28 -0.64 18.77
CA LEU A 159 -1.00 -0.20 19.31
C LEU A 159 0.15 -0.48 18.33
N ASN A 160 0.19 -1.68 17.72
CA ASN A 160 1.20 -2.03 16.72
C ASN A 160 1.07 -1.18 15.44
N LEU A 161 -0.17 -0.92 14.99
CA LEU A 161 -0.41 -0.06 13.82
C LEU A 161 0.04 1.38 14.09
N SER A 162 -0.27 1.91 15.28
CA SER A 162 0.20 3.23 15.70
C SER A 162 1.73 3.28 15.78
N GLY A 163 2.34 2.25 16.38
CA GLY A 163 3.80 2.12 16.43
C GLY A 163 4.44 2.10 15.04
N PHE A 164 3.87 1.31 14.10
CA PHE A 164 4.31 1.29 12.71
C PHE A 164 4.21 2.67 12.04
N MET A 165 3.10 3.39 12.25
CA MET A 165 2.92 4.73 11.69
C MET A 165 3.96 5.72 12.22
N PHE A 166 4.21 5.74 13.53
CA PHE A 166 5.21 6.62 14.13
C PHE A 166 6.63 6.24 13.71
N ASP A 167 6.96 4.95 13.71
CA ASP A 167 8.28 4.48 13.29
C ASP A 167 8.54 4.79 11.81
N SER A 168 7.56 4.54 10.93
CA SER A 168 7.68 4.86 9.51
C SER A 168 7.88 6.35 9.27
N LEU A 169 7.22 7.22 10.06
CA LEU A 169 7.37 8.67 9.96
C LEU A 169 8.72 9.16 10.51
N LEU A 170 9.12 8.68 11.69
CA LEU A 170 10.24 9.26 12.44
C LEU A 170 11.58 8.59 12.10
N THR A 171 11.58 7.31 11.76
CA THR A 171 12.80 6.51 11.57
C THR A 171 13.11 6.33 10.09
N THR A 172 12.13 5.90 9.29
CA THR A 172 12.37 5.59 7.88
C THR A 172 12.13 6.79 6.96
N ASN A 173 11.44 7.82 7.42
CA ASN A 173 10.99 8.96 6.62
C ASN A 173 10.21 8.54 5.36
N PHE A 174 9.51 7.38 5.45
CA PHE A 174 8.74 6.84 4.35
C PHE A 174 7.44 6.26 4.90
N VAL A 175 6.31 6.90 4.57
CA VAL A 175 5.02 6.68 5.21
C VAL A 175 4.03 6.07 4.23
N HIS A 176 3.29 5.08 4.72
CA HIS A 176 2.13 4.54 4.03
C HIS A 176 0.96 5.51 4.14
N GLY A 177 0.48 6.00 3.00
CA GLY A 177 -0.55 7.05 2.95
C GLY A 177 -1.99 6.56 3.01
N ASP A 178 -2.24 5.24 3.03
CA ASP A 178 -3.58 4.66 2.95
C ASP A 178 -3.75 3.43 3.86
N LEU A 179 -3.53 3.60 5.17
CA LEU A 179 -3.65 2.52 6.17
C LEU A 179 -5.09 2.30 6.67
N HIS A 180 -6.03 2.13 5.76
CA HIS A 180 -7.39 1.72 6.13
C HIS A 180 -7.48 0.22 6.50
N CYS A 181 -8.59 -0.20 7.10
CA CYS A 181 -8.76 -1.55 7.68
C CYS A 181 -8.61 -2.73 6.70
N LYS A 182 -8.57 -2.50 5.39
CA LYS A 182 -8.31 -3.54 4.38
C LYS A 182 -6.82 -3.65 4.01
N ASN A 183 -6.00 -2.67 4.36
CA ASN A 183 -4.58 -2.60 3.98
C ASN A 183 -3.64 -3.05 5.11
N TRP A 184 -4.18 -3.62 6.18
CA TRP A 184 -3.40 -4.28 7.22
C TRP A 184 -4.15 -5.46 7.82
N ALA A 185 -3.44 -6.36 8.48
CA ALA A 185 -4.01 -7.49 9.20
C ALA A 185 -3.11 -7.92 10.36
N MET A 186 -3.65 -8.72 11.27
CA MET A 186 -2.85 -9.41 12.30
C MET A 186 -2.70 -10.87 11.90
N MET A 187 -1.46 -11.30 11.73
CA MET A 187 -1.11 -12.69 11.46
C MET A 187 -0.61 -13.35 12.73
N LYS A 188 -1.15 -14.52 13.05
CA LYS A 188 -0.65 -15.35 14.15
C LYS A 188 0.70 -15.95 13.75
N ASN A 189 1.73 -15.68 14.52
CA ASN A 189 3.02 -16.32 14.33
C ASN A 189 3.03 -17.67 15.06
N ASN A 190 3.19 -18.75 14.32
CA ASN A 190 3.25 -20.12 14.85
C ASN A 190 4.70 -20.54 15.14
N ASP A 191 5.52 -19.66 15.68
CA ASP A 191 6.86 -20.03 16.13
C ASP A 191 6.77 -21.03 17.30
N GLU A 192 6.90 -22.31 16.98
CA GLU A 192 6.85 -23.44 17.94
C GLU A 192 7.98 -23.42 18.97
N SER A 193 8.97 -22.51 18.82
CA SER A 193 10.15 -22.46 19.66
C SER A 193 10.02 -21.65 20.94
N SER A 194 8.92 -20.91 21.14
CA SER A 194 8.74 -20.08 22.33
C SER A 194 7.58 -20.57 23.20
N ASN A 195 7.90 -21.05 24.39
CA ASN A 195 6.92 -21.33 25.45
C ASN A 195 5.91 -20.19 25.61
N ASP A 196 4.62 -20.54 25.37
CA ASP A 196 3.41 -19.89 25.91
C ASP A 196 3.02 -18.46 25.49
N LYS A 197 3.60 -17.82 24.48
CA LYS A 197 3.04 -16.55 24.01
C LYS A 197 2.78 -16.58 22.52
N ILE A 198 1.51 -16.64 22.15
CA ILE A 198 1.06 -16.41 20.79
C ILE A 198 1.54 -15.03 20.37
N LYS A 199 2.51 -14.97 19.47
CA LYS A 199 2.95 -13.72 18.85
C LYS A 199 2.04 -13.41 17.66
N TYR A 200 1.64 -12.15 17.53
CA TYR A 200 0.96 -11.63 16.37
C TYR A 200 1.86 -10.65 15.65
N ASN A 201 1.97 -10.79 14.34
CA ASN A 201 2.65 -9.81 13.49
C ASN A 201 1.60 -8.93 12.82
N LEU A 202 1.86 -7.63 12.80
CA LEU A 202 1.15 -6.68 11.96
C LEU A 202 1.61 -6.87 10.53
N VAL A 203 0.70 -7.22 9.63
CA VAL A 203 0.98 -7.34 8.20
C VAL A 203 0.44 -6.11 7.49
N ILE A 204 1.25 -5.50 6.64
CA ILE A 204 0.86 -4.32 5.85
C ILE A 204 0.74 -4.71 4.38
N PHE A 205 -0.26 -4.17 3.71
CA PHE A 205 -0.56 -4.42 2.30
C PHE A 205 -0.77 -3.10 1.56
N ASP A 206 -0.77 -3.17 0.23
CA ASP A 206 -1.18 -2.10 -0.69
C ASP A 206 -0.35 -0.81 -0.56
N TYR A 207 0.81 -0.82 -1.19
CA TYR A 207 1.78 0.29 -1.13
C TYR A 207 1.61 1.30 -2.28
N GLY A 208 0.42 1.38 -2.88
CA GLY A 208 0.13 2.26 -4.01
C GLY A 208 0.25 3.75 -3.65
N ILE A 209 -0.03 4.11 -2.39
CA ILE A 209 0.11 5.48 -1.89
C ILE A 209 1.13 5.51 -0.77
N CYS A 210 2.32 6.05 -1.06
CA CYS A 210 3.37 6.23 -0.07
C CYS A 210 4.03 7.61 -0.25
N TYR A 211 4.45 8.20 0.84
CA TYR A 211 5.08 9.54 0.86
C TYR A 211 6.48 9.46 1.47
N SER A 212 7.42 10.21 0.90
CA SER A 212 8.75 10.42 1.47
C SER A 212 8.83 11.72 2.25
N SER A 213 9.86 11.86 3.09
CA SER A 213 10.05 13.04 3.96
C SER A 213 10.14 14.37 3.20
N GLU A 214 10.56 14.36 1.96
CA GLU A 214 10.65 15.60 1.14
C GLU A 214 9.28 16.23 0.92
N SER A 215 8.23 15.41 0.83
CA SER A 215 6.84 15.87 0.74
C SER A 215 6.19 16.13 2.11
N MET A 216 6.86 15.77 3.22
CA MET A 216 6.31 15.79 4.58
C MET A 216 6.99 16.78 5.54
N ASN A 217 7.70 17.77 5.03
CA ASN A 217 8.46 18.73 5.84
C ASN A 217 7.67 19.34 7.02
N PHE A 218 6.38 19.55 6.86
CA PHE A 218 5.51 20.06 7.93
C PHE A 218 5.36 19.05 9.07
N SER A 219 5.08 17.79 8.74
CA SER A 219 4.84 16.74 9.76
C SER A 219 6.10 16.48 10.58
N ILE A 220 7.27 16.44 9.94
CA ILE A 220 8.55 16.24 10.62
C ILE A 220 8.83 17.42 11.58
N LYS A 221 8.72 18.65 11.13
CA LYS A 221 8.90 19.84 12.00
C LYS A 221 7.94 19.86 13.18
N THR A 222 6.69 19.43 12.96
CA THR A 222 5.69 19.32 14.04
C THR A 222 6.11 18.27 15.07
N PHE A 223 6.59 17.10 14.62
CA PHE A 223 7.08 16.05 15.52
C PHE A 223 8.37 16.44 16.22
N GLU A 224 9.31 17.09 15.56
CA GLU A 224 10.52 17.63 16.18
C GLU A 224 10.18 18.65 17.28
N ALA A 225 9.23 19.55 16.99
CA ALA A 225 8.75 20.53 17.95
C ALA A 225 8.06 19.86 19.16
N LEU A 226 7.25 18.81 18.95
CA LEU A 226 6.65 18.01 20.02
C LEU A 226 7.71 17.28 20.85
N GLN A 227 8.68 16.64 20.22
CA GLN A 227 9.76 15.91 20.89
C GLN A 227 10.59 16.82 21.81
N HIS A 228 10.81 18.07 21.40
CA HIS A 228 11.52 19.05 22.21
C HIS A 228 10.63 19.84 23.18
N ALA A 229 9.36 19.40 23.34
CA ALA A 229 8.34 20.10 24.16
C ALA A 229 8.16 21.59 23.80
N ARG A 230 8.43 21.98 22.58
CA ARG A 230 8.33 23.34 22.08
C ARG A 230 6.93 23.60 21.51
N ILE A 231 5.91 23.44 22.36
CA ILE A 231 4.49 23.60 21.98
C ILE A 231 4.21 24.96 21.31
N TYR A 232 4.94 26.02 21.73
CA TYR A 232 4.81 27.34 21.12
C TYR A 232 5.24 27.41 19.64
N GLU A 233 6.12 26.53 19.18
CA GLU A 233 6.53 26.46 17.76
C GLU A 233 5.45 25.81 16.90
N ILE A 234 4.65 24.89 17.45
CA ILE A 234 3.55 24.21 16.77
C ILE A 234 2.42 25.18 16.43
N VAL A 235 2.18 26.16 17.31
CA VAL A 235 1.10 27.14 17.16
C VAL A 235 1.41 28.18 16.08
N GLN A 236 2.68 28.30 15.66
CA GLN A 236 3.12 29.23 14.61
C GLN A 236 3.27 28.58 13.22
N LEU A 237 3.15 27.24 13.12
CA LEU A 237 3.15 26.50 11.86
C LEU A 237 1.76 26.44 11.24
#